data_5d68573bc31e2c005b5be301121532e0
#
_entry.id   5d68573bc31e2c005b5be301121532e0
#
_cell.length_a   1.000
_cell.length_b   1.000
_cell.length_c   1.000
_cell.angle_alpha   90.00
_cell.angle_beta   90.00
_cell.angle_gamma   90.00
#
_symmetry.space_group_name_H-M   'P 1'
#
loop_
_entity.id
_entity.type
_entity.pdbx_description
1 polymer ?
#
loop_
_entity_poly.entity_id
_entity_poly.type
_entity_poly.pdbx_seq_one_letter_code
_entity_poly.pdbx_strand_id
1 'polypeptide(L)'
;MKTKPFLLQLAALVVVAAIFYASYGATNTLASARANVPEIYFAWERALPFWAWSIVPYWSLNLLYALGFFLCKGARELARYVTQLLVAQMIATLFFIAFPLQMSWEKPAVSGFSGFLFSSLAAFDLPFNQAPSLHVILCVVVGAFYLRKARAVWLKAALAAWFALIGLSVLTTYQHHFIDIPTGLAAGCFVLLVRPMDGAPLSFAIVREAARYKWAALYLGLAFLTLFAAILGAKIWNSWALWLSWVSLSFALVACGYAFLGARVFAKNERGKHAAAAKALLFPYLCVARLNASFWLRGRRLADEILPGLYLGSVKEAGKFDAVLDCAAEFERPGGAQIYASLPMLDMITPGADELRHGADELERLVKTTLGGGENLLQSVAKLGSNFSAEANGYANERNLKFHRQAGSRANLQTRGTANEGEKQTLANSNEQAAEVNDKKVLVCCALGYGRSASVLLAWLVIYGGLGFDEALDLLKSRREKIAVASSLRERITRLAAEARVNSKAE
;
A
#
# COMPACT_ATOMS: atom_id res chain seq x y z
N MET A 1 -11.02 18.26 36.87
CA MET A 1 -9.77 17.83 37.52
C MET A 1 -8.74 17.48 36.44
N LYS A 2 -7.65 18.27 36.28
CA LYS A 2 -6.54 17.88 35.39
C LYS A 2 -5.76 16.76 36.11
N THR A 3 -6.00 15.51 35.75
CA THR A 3 -5.18 14.39 36.22
C THR A 3 -3.73 14.66 35.84
N LYS A 4 -2.84 14.60 36.84
CA LYS A 4 -1.40 14.75 36.56
C LYS A 4 -1.02 13.68 35.52
N PRO A 5 -0.33 14.05 34.41
CA PRO A 5 -0.06 13.10 33.31
C PRO A 5 0.64 11.82 33.81
N PHE A 6 1.47 11.91 34.83
CA PHE A 6 2.15 10.79 35.45
C PHE A 6 1.19 9.75 36.05
N LEU A 7 0.12 10.18 36.76
CA LEU A 7 -0.86 9.26 37.33
C LEU A 7 -1.63 8.49 36.26
N LEU A 8 -1.95 9.14 35.15
CA LEU A 8 -2.60 8.48 34.03
C LEU A 8 -1.67 7.44 33.37
N GLN A 9 -0.40 7.75 33.20
CA GLN A 9 0.62 6.84 32.64
C GLN A 9 0.83 5.63 33.57
N LEU A 10 0.93 5.87 34.88
CA LEU A 10 1.06 4.81 35.88
C LEU A 10 -0.17 3.91 35.93
N ALA A 11 -1.38 4.49 35.96
CA ALA A 11 -2.62 3.73 35.93
C ALA A 11 -2.73 2.87 34.65
N ALA A 12 -2.37 3.44 33.48
CA ALA A 12 -2.35 2.71 32.23
C ALA A 12 -1.36 1.53 32.28
N LEU A 13 -0.15 1.74 32.79
CA LEU A 13 0.84 0.67 32.98
C LEU A 13 0.31 -0.44 33.85
N VAL A 14 -0.27 -0.11 35.03
CA VAL A 14 -0.80 -1.10 35.97
C VAL A 14 -1.93 -1.92 35.34
N VAL A 15 -2.88 -1.26 34.67
CA VAL A 15 -3.99 -1.95 33.99
C VAL A 15 -3.52 -2.88 32.89
N VAL A 16 -2.62 -2.40 32.03
CA VAL A 16 -2.11 -3.20 30.90
C VAL A 16 -1.24 -4.35 31.41
N ALA A 17 -0.43 -4.13 32.46
CA ALA A 17 0.35 -5.19 33.11
C ALA A 17 -0.57 -6.25 33.75
N ALA A 18 -1.64 -5.85 34.43
CA ALA A 18 -2.61 -6.78 34.99
C ALA A 18 -3.27 -7.66 33.90
N ILE A 19 -3.68 -7.06 32.80
CA ILE A 19 -4.23 -7.81 31.64
C ILE A 19 -3.18 -8.77 31.07
N PHE A 20 -1.92 -8.31 30.94
CA PHE A 20 -0.81 -9.15 30.47
C PHE A 20 -0.65 -10.38 31.36
N TYR A 21 -0.40 -10.23 32.64
CA TYR A 21 -0.15 -11.35 33.55
C TYR A 21 -1.35 -12.28 33.64
N ALA A 22 -2.57 -11.75 33.69
CA ALA A 22 -3.77 -12.55 33.75
C ALA A 22 -3.98 -13.43 32.52
N SER A 23 -3.89 -12.84 31.32
CA SER A 23 -4.10 -13.56 30.05
C SER A 23 -2.95 -14.52 29.74
N TYR A 24 -1.71 -14.10 29.96
CA TYR A 24 -0.50 -14.91 29.73
C TYR A 24 -0.43 -16.12 30.70
N GLY A 25 -0.71 -15.88 31.97
CA GLY A 25 -0.79 -16.95 32.99
C GLY A 25 -1.93 -17.93 32.70
N ALA A 26 -3.11 -17.43 32.33
CA ALA A 26 -4.24 -18.28 31.98
C ALA A 26 -3.94 -19.20 30.78
N THR A 27 -3.31 -18.69 29.72
CA THR A 27 -2.94 -19.50 28.53
C THR A 27 -1.88 -20.55 28.89
N ASN A 28 -0.88 -20.20 29.70
CA ASN A 28 0.11 -21.15 30.21
C ASN A 28 -0.56 -22.30 31.02
N THR A 29 -1.47 -21.95 31.91
CA THR A 29 -2.21 -22.94 32.73
C THR A 29 -3.10 -23.84 31.87
N LEU A 30 -3.81 -23.25 30.88
CA LEU A 30 -4.62 -24.01 29.93
C LEU A 30 -3.80 -24.99 29.10
N ALA A 31 -2.61 -24.57 28.66
CA ALA A 31 -1.72 -25.42 27.88
C ALA A 31 -1.10 -26.53 28.73
N SER A 32 -0.67 -26.23 29.96
CA SER A 32 -0.08 -27.21 30.87
C SER A 32 -1.06 -28.34 31.31
N ALA A 33 -2.37 -28.07 31.25
CA ALA A 33 -3.40 -29.07 31.55
C ALA A 33 -3.64 -30.07 30.40
N ARG A 34 -3.02 -29.87 29.22
CA ARG A 34 -3.15 -30.77 28.05
C ARG A 34 -2.17 -31.94 28.16
N ALA A 35 -2.63 -33.13 27.87
CA ALA A 35 -1.79 -34.34 27.92
C ALA A 35 -0.64 -34.35 26.92
N ASN A 36 -0.85 -33.72 25.72
CA ASN A 36 0.14 -33.63 24.67
C ASN A 36 0.11 -32.22 24.08
N VAL A 37 1.19 -31.46 24.26
CA VAL A 37 1.40 -30.17 23.62
C VAL A 37 2.49 -30.33 22.55
N PRO A 38 2.20 -30.01 21.27
CA PRO A 38 3.17 -30.23 20.19
C PRO A 38 4.37 -29.27 20.30
N GLU A 39 5.45 -29.68 19.67
CA GLU A 39 6.73 -28.95 19.51
C GLU A 39 6.99 -28.69 18.04
N ILE A 40 7.47 -27.50 17.71
CA ILE A 40 7.88 -27.16 16.34
C ILE A 40 9.26 -26.51 16.38
N TYR A 41 10.26 -27.22 15.90
CA TYR A 41 11.61 -26.70 15.78
C TYR A 41 12.31 -27.20 14.51
N PHE A 42 13.38 -26.52 14.10
CA PHE A 42 14.22 -26.93 13.00
C PHE A 42 15.41 -27.74 13.53
N ALA A 43 15.85 -28.76 12.79
CA ALA A 43 16.92 -29.65 13.24
C ALA A 43 18.23 -28.91 13.61
N TRP A 44 18.55 -27.82 12.93
CA TRP A 44 19.73 -26.99 13.18
C TRP A 44 19.69 -26.25 14.53
N GLU A 45 18.50 -26.03 15.09
CA GLU A 45 18.35 -25.34 16.38
C GLU A 45 19.01 -26.11 17.54
N ARG A 46 19.16 -27.43 17.40
CA ARG A 46 19.90 -28.27 18.37
C ARG A 46 21.37 -27.89 18.50
N ALA A 47 21.94 -27.19 17.51
CA ALA A 47 23.30 -26.68 17.53
C ALA A 47 23.43 -25.28 18.15
N LEU A 48 22.31 -24.65 18.52
CA LEU A 48 22.34 -23.33 19.14
C LEU A 48 22.89 -23.42 20.58
N PRO A 49 23.89 -22.58 20.91
CA PRO A 49 24.41 -22.55 22.26
C PRO A 49 23.48 -21.86 23.24
N PHE A 50 23.42 -22.36 24.46
CA PHE A 50 22.80 -21.64 25.57
C PHE A 50 23.78 -20.57 26.09
N TRP A 51 23.34 -19.30 26.08
CA TRP A 51 24.12 -18.18 26.60
C TRP A 51 23.42 -17.53 27.79
N ALA A 52 23.86 -17.87 28.99
CA ALA A 52 23.23 -17.37 30.23
C ALA A 52 23.21 -15.84 30.31
N TRP A 53 24.23 -15.13 29.81
CA TRP A 53 24.27 -13.66 29.81
C TRP A 53 23.18 -13.02 28.95
N SER A 54 22.67 -13.71 27.92
CA SER A 54 21.67 -13.17 27.02
C SER A 54 20.29 -12.99 27.65
N ILE A 55 20.10 -13.48 28.88
CA ILE A 55 18.92 -13.16 29.71
C ILE A 55 18.85 -11.65 30.06
N VAL A 56 19.97 -10.94 30.06
CA VAL A 56 20.02 -9.48 30.34
C VAL A 56 19.31 -8.68 29.24
N PRO A 57 19.69 -8.78 27.95
CA PRO A 57 18.92 -8.15 26.90
C PRO A 57 17.48 -8.66 26.87
N TYR A 58 17.22 -9.95 27.07
CA TYR A 58 15.86 -10.51 27.16
C TYR A 58 15.00 -9.75 28.19
N TRP A 59 15.46 -9.65 29.43
CA TRP A 59 14.75 -8.96 30.51
C TRP A 59 14.63 -7.44 30.29
N SER A 60 15.58 -6.83 29.58
CA SER A 60 15.56 -5.39 29.34
C SER A 60 14.30 -4.92 28.57
N LEU A 61 13.64 -5.83 27.82
CA LEU A 61 12.39 -5.51 27.15
C LEU A 61 11.29 -5.12 28.14
N ASN A 62 11.20 -5.81 29.30
CA ASN A 62 10.21 -5.50 30.34
C ASN A 62 10.41 -4.07 30.90
N LEU A 63 11.66 -3.66 31.08
CA LEU A 63 11.99 -2.30 31.48
C LEU A 63 11.62 -1.28 30.40
N LEU A 64 12.02 -1.54 29.14
CA LEU A 64 11.71 -0.66 28.01
C LEU A 64 10.19 -0.56 27.76
N TYR A 65 9.48 -1.67 27.91
CA TYR A 65 8.01 -1.72 27.85
C TYR A 65 7.38 -0.78 28.87
N ALA A 66 7.79 -0.86 30.15
CA ALA A 66 7.25 -0.03 31.23
C ALA A 66 7.64 1.45 31.06
N LEU A 67 8.91 1.74 30.73
CA LEU A 67 9.38 3.12 30.49
C LEU A 67 8.66 3.77 29.30
N GLY A 68 8.23 3.00 28.30
CA GLY A 68 7.48 3.50 27.17
C GLY A 68 6.23 4.28 27.54
N PHE A 69 5.51 3.91 28.61
CA PHE A 69 4.34 4.63 29.11
C PHE A 69 4.69 6.05 29.53
N PHE A 70 5.81 6.23 30.23
CA PHE A 70 6.26 7.53 30.75
C PHE A 70 6.90 8.41 29.67
N LEU A 71 7.33 7.82 28.54
CA LEU A 71 7.82 8.55 27.38
C LEU A 71 6.72 9.08 26.46
N CYS A 72 5.47 8.69 26.68
CA CYS A 72 4.34 9.17 25.89
C CYS A 72 4.06 10.66 26.15
N LYS A 73 3.95 11.46 25.07
CA LYS A 73 3.65 12.90 25.13
C LYS A 73 2.13 13.12 25.02
N GLY A 74 1.46 13.05 26.19
CA GLY A 74 0.02 13.30 26.27
C GLY A 74 -0.88 12.07 26.03
N ALA A 75 -2.18 12.23 26.31
CA ALA A 75 -3.16 11.16 26.36
C ALA A 75 -3.34 10.43 25.00
N ARG A 76 -3.26 11.15 23.89
CA ARG A 76 -3.45 10.55 22.56
C ARG A 76 -2.34 9.55 22.19
N GLU A 77 -1.10 9.90 22.51
CA GLU A 77 0.04 9.01 22.26
C GLU A 77 0.03 7.82 23.23
N LEU A 78 -0.30 8.07 24.50
CA LEU A 78 -0.49 7.00 25.50
C LEU A 78 -1.59 6.02 25.06
N ALA A 79 -2.76 6.51 24.65
CA ALA A 79 -3.84 5.67 24.18
C ALA A 79 -3.45 4.81 22.97
N ARG A 80 -2.62 5.38 22.07
CA ARG A 80 -2.09 4.64 20.90
C ARG A 80 -1.15 3.53 21.35
N TYR A 81 -0.18 3.82 22.21
CA TYR A 81 0.77 2.85 22.75
C TYR A 81 0.05 1.72 23.49
N VAL A 82 -0.86 2.06 24.41
CA VAL A 82 -1.72 1.10 25.13
C VAL A 82 -2.49 0.20 24.14
N THR A 83 -3.13 0.80 23.14
CA THR A 83 -3.92 0.01 22.18
C THR A 83 -3.03 -0.95 21.37
N GLN A 84 -1.82 -0.54 21.00
CA GLN A 84 -0.87 -1.42 20.31
C GLN A 84 -0.47 -2.60 21.19
N LEU A 85 -0.18 -2.37 22.47
CA LEU A 85 0.17 -3.43 23.43
C LEU A 85 -0.99 -4.39 23.66
N LEU A 86 -2.22 -3.87 23.79
CA LEU A 86 -3.41 -4.70 23.96
C LEU A 86 -3.73 -5.53 22.71
N VAL A 87 -3.55 -4.97 21.52
CA VAL A 87 -3.72 -5.73 20.27
C VAL A 87 -2.65 -6.83 20.15
N ALA A 88 -1.39 -6.51 20.51
CA ALA A 88 -0.31 -7.50 20.57
C ALA A 88 -0.65 -8.66 21.52
N GLN A 89 -1.09 -8.33 22.73
CA GLN A 89 -1.51 -9.30 23.74
C GLN A 89 -2.68 -10.16 23.25
N MET A 90 -3.71 -9.53 22.67
CA MET A 90 -4.89 -10.23 22.15
C MET A 90 -4.49 -11.25 21.06
N ILE A 91 -3.65 -10.84 20.09
CA ILE A 91 -3.18 -11.73 19.02
C ILE A 91 -2.45 -12.94 19.64
N ALA A 92 -1.46 -12.70 20.50
CA ALA A 92 -0.70 -13.78 21.13
C ALA A 92 -1.61 -14.73 21.93
N THR A 93 -2.49 -14.19 22.77
CA THR A 93 -3.45 -14.97 23.57
C THR A 93 -4.34 -15.85 22.70
N LEU A 94 -4.88 -15.32 21.61
CA LEU A 94 -5.72 -16.10 20.68
C LEU A 94 -4.96 -17.27 20.05
N PHE A 95 -3.70 -17.04 19.64
CA PHE A 95 -2.86 -18.10 19.09
C PHE A 95 -2.45 -19.13 20.13
N PHE A 96 -2.10 -18.74 21.36
CA PHE A 96 -1.75 -19.66 22.44
C PHE A 96 -2.91 -20.57 22.83
N ILE A 97 -4.14 -20.07 22.76
CA ILE A 97 -5.34 -20.89 23.00
C ILE A 97 -5.60 -21.85 21.83
N ALA A 98 -5.53 -21.34 20.59
CA ALA A 98 -5.87 -22.09 19.39
C ALA A 98 -4.80 -23.12 19.00
N PHE A 99 -3.53 -22.76 19.15
CA PHE A 99 -2.35 -23.54 18.74
C PHE A 99 -1.28 -23.57 19.83
N PRO A 100 -1.56 -24.20 20.99
CA PRO A 100 -0.57 -24.29 22.06
C PRO A 100 0.64 -25.10 21.60
N LEU A 101 1.82 -24.56 21.86
CA LEU A 101 3.11 -25.17 21.58
C LEU A 101 3.97 -25.14 22.84
N GLN A 102 4.91 -26.10 22.96
CA GLN A 102 5.85 -26.11 24.07
C GLN A 102 7.31 -26.02 23.61
N MET A 103 8.15 -25.55 24.53
CA MET A 103 9.60 -25.52 24.36
C MET A 103 10.19 -26.92 24.58
N SER A 104 11.05 -27.39 23.66
CA SER A 104 11.64 -28.74 23.67
C SER A 104 12.92 -28.85 24.52
N TRP A 105 13.60 -27.71 24.79
CA TRP A 105 14.90 -27.72 25.47
C TRP A 105 14.76 -27.39 26.95
N GLU A 106 15.39 -28.21 27.77
CA GLU A 106 15.61 -27.92 29.18
C GLU A 106 16.70 -26.84 29.33
N LYS A 107 16.45 -25.90 30.23
CA LYS A 107 17.40 -24.82 30.53
C LYS A 107 18.45 -25.32 31.51
N PRO A 108 19.75 -25.16 31.21
CA PRO A 108 20.81 -25.47 32.16
C PRO A 108 20.67 -24.67 33.45
N ALA A 109 21.12 -25.25 34.58
CA ALA A 109 21.19 -24.53 35.82
C ALA A 109 22.18 -23.37 35.74
N VAL A 110 21.74 -22.18 36.16
CA VAL A 110 22.54 -20.94 36.09
C VAL A 110 22.62 -20.34 37.50
N SER A 111 23.81 -19.85 37.86
CA SER A 111 24.07 -19.15 39.10
C SER A 111 24.35 -17.67 38.92
N GLY A 112 24.49 -16.91 40.01
CA GLY A 112 24.81 -15.49 40.01
C GLY A 112 23.66 -14.63 39.48
N PHE A 113 23.99 -13.46 38.93
CA PHE A 113 22.99 -12.49 38.44
C PHE A 113 22.08 -13.03 37.34
N SER A 114 22.66 -13.76 36.37
CA SER A 114 21.86 -14.40 35.32
C SER A 114 20.93 -15.46 35.92
N GLY A 115 21.38 -16.24 36.89
CA GLY A 115 20.54 -17.20 37.58
C GLY A 115 19.35 -16.57 38.33
N PHE A 116 19.58 -15.42 38.97
CA PHE A 116 18.51 -14.65 39.57
C PHE A 116 17.45 -14.21 38.54
N LEU A 117 17.89 -13.71 37.36
CA LEU A 117 16.98 -13.31 36.28
C LEU A 117 16.21 -14.50 35.70
N PHE A 118 16.85 -15.66 35.49
CA PHE A 118 16.14 -16.88 35.06
C PHE A 118 15.12 -17.36 36.10
N SER A 119 15.48 -17.34 37.38
CA SER A 119 14.59 -17.76 38.45
C SER A 119 13.39 -16.83 38.58
N SER A 120 13.59 -15.52 38.44
CA SER A 120 12.50 -14.55 38.47
C SER A 120 11.55 -14.69 37.27
N LEU A 121 12.07 -15.10 36.10
CA LEU A 121 11.26 -15.39 34.92
C LEU A 121 10.46 -16.67 35.11
N ALA A 122 11.08 -17.73 35.57
CA ALA A 122 10.45 -19.05 35.83
C ALA A 122 9.32 -19.01 36.86
N ALA A 123 9.28 -17.97 37.72
CA ALA A 123 8.21 -17.80 38.69
C ALA A 123 6.83 -17.53 38.06
N PHE A 124 6.76 -17.05 36.81
CA PHE A 124 5.50 -16.74 36.12
C PHE A 124 5.42 -17.27 34.69
N ASP A 125 6.51 -17.71 34.09
CA ASP A 125 6.59 -18.15 32.72
C ASP A 125 6.80 -19.67 32.63
N LEU A 126 5.80 -20.36 32.10
CA LEU A 126 5.85 -21.79 31.81
C LEU A 126 6.23 -21.97 30.31
N PRO A 127 6.74 -23.15 29.89
CA PRO A 127 7.27 -23.36 28.57
C PRO A 127 6.22 -23.58 27.46
N PHE A 128 5.03 -23.01 27.57
CA PHE A 128 3.91 -23.31 26.67
C PHE A 128 3.50 -22.20 25.72
N ASN A 129 3.69 -20.95 26.05
CA ASN A 129 3.27 -19.81 25.22
C ASN A 129 4.32 -19.50 24.13
N GLN A 130 4.40 -20.33 23.07
CA GLN A 130 5.48 -20.29 22.09
C GLN A 130 5.17 -19.40 20.86
N ALA A 131 4.47 -19.91 19.85
CA ALA A 131 4.21 -19.18 18.61
C ALA A 131 2.82 -18.51 18.58
N PRO A 132 2.74 -17.24 18.18
CA PRO A 132 3.84 -16.29 17.92
C PRO A 132 4.47 -15.79 19.22
N SER A 133 5.81 -15.66 19.28
CA SER A 133 6.46 -15.13 20.48
C SER A 133 5.95 -13.75 20.85
N LEU A 134 5.26 -13.62 21.98
CA LEU A 134 4.80 -12.32 22.48
C LEU A 134 5.98 -11.40 22.78
N HIS A 135 7.11 -11.95 23.24
CA HIS A 135 8.34 -11.19 23.44
C HIS A 135 8.82 -10.54 22.14
N VAL A 136 8.81 -11.27 21.03
CA VAL A 136 9.18 -10.72 19.71
C VAL A 136 8.13 -9.73 19.19
N ILE A 137 6.83 -9.98 19.39
CA ILE A 137 5.78 -9.00 19.05
C ILE A 137 6.03 -7.67 19.75
N LEU A 138 6.27 -7.72 21.06
CA LEU A 138 6.56 -6.53 21.88
C LEU A 138 7.87 -5.88 21.48
N CYS A 139 8.89 -6.67 21.13
CA CYS A 139 10.17 -6.16 20.61
C CYS A 139 9.95 -5.29 19.37
N VAL A 140 9.09 -5.71 18.42
CA VAL A 140 8.72 -4.91 17.24
C VAL A 140 7.95 -3.65 17.62
N VAL A 141 6.92 -3.75 18.45
CA VAL A 141 6.05 -2.62 18.80
C VAL A 141 6.78 -1.58 19.64
N VAL A 142 7.44 -2.03 20.70
CA VAL A 142 8.22 -1.16 21.60
C VAL A 142 9.43 -0.60 20.87
N GLY A 143 10.14 -1.43 20.08
CA GLY A 143 11.27 -0.99 19.26
C GLY A 143 10.87 0.11 18.28
N ALA A 144 9.76 -0.04 17.56
CA ALA A 144 9.24 0.98 16.67
C ALA A 144 8.92 2.30 17.41
N PHE A 145 8.35 2.21 18.63
CA PHE A 145 8.08 3.37 19.47
C PHE A 145 9.37 4.12 19.84
N TYR A 146 10.40 3.42 20.31
CA TYR A 146 11.68 4.01 20.69
C TYR A 146 12.44 4.58 19.50
N LEU A 147 12.50 3.87 18.38
CA LEU A 147 13.15 4.32 17.14
C LEU A 147 12.51 5.60 16.60
N ARG A 148 11.19 5.74 16.76
CA ARG A 148 10.49 6.98 16.40
C ARG A 148 10.82 8.14 17.33
N LYS A 149 11.03 7.90 18.62
CA LYS A 149 11.41 8.91 19.62
C LYS A 149 12.86 9.39 19.44
N ALA A 150 13.74 8.51 19.02
CA ALA A 150 15.15 8.83 18.81
C ALA A 150 15.32 9.82 17.63
N ARG A 151 16.09 10.90 17.87
CA ARG A 151 16.40 11.91 16.84
C ARG A 151 17.75 11.63 16.16
N ALA A 152 18.77 11.33 16.95
CA ALA A 152 20.12 11.08 16.45
C ALA A 152 20.20 9.74 15.72
N VAL A 153 20.90 9.71 14.59
CA VAL A 153 21.07 8.50 13.76
C VAL A 153 21.82 7.40 14.53
N TRP A 154 22.88 7.76 15.27
CA TRP A 154 23.62 6.80 16.08
C TRP A 154 22.75 6.16 17.16
N LEU A 155 21.83 6.94 17.80
CA LEU A 155 20.92 6.41 18.79
C LEU A 155 19.90 5.44 18.15
N LYS A 156 19.40 5.76 16.95
CA LYS A 156 18.56 4.83 16.20
C LYS A 156 19.27 3.53 15.87
N ALA A 157 20.53 3.61 15.45
CA ALA A 157 21.34 2.43 15.16
C ALA A 157 21.59 1.59 16.42
N ALA A 158 21.94 2.22 17.53
CA ALA A 158 22.16 1.55 18.83
C ALA A 158 20.87 0.88 19.33
N LEU A 159 19.71 1.56 19.27
CA LEU A 159 18.43 1.01 19.64
C LEU A 159 18.05 -0.17 18.72
N ALA A 160 18.23 -0.02 17.41
CA ALA A 160 17.94 -1.09 16.47
C ALA A 160 18.79 -2.34 16.75
N ALA A 161 20.09 -2.17 17.01
CA ALA A 161 20.98 -3.25 17.40
C ALA A 161 20.57 -3.89 18.73
N TRP A 162 20.17 -3.09 19.72
CA TRP A 162 19.72 -3.60 21.01
C TRP A 162 18.43 -4.40 20.90
N PHE A 163 17.42 -3.90 20.15
CA PHE A 163 16.18 -4.63 19.91
C PHE A 163 16.40 -5.89 19.07
N ALA A 164 17.35 -5.89 18.13
CA ALA A 164 17.77 -7.11 17.43
C ALA A 164 18.38 -8.12 18.39
N LEU A 165 19.24 -7.67 19.31
CA LEU A 165 19.84 -8.53 20.34
C LEU A 165 18.77 -9.11 21.28
N ILE A 166 17.76 -8.32 21.69
CA ILE A 166 16.60 -8.79 22.45
C ILE A 166 15.87 -9.88 21.67
N GLY A 167 15.59 -9.63 20.37
CA GLY A 167 14.90 -10.61 19.52
C GLY A 167 15.69 -11.92 19.33
N LEU A 168 17.03 -11.86 19.26
CA LEU A 168 17.88 -13.04 19.15
C LEU A 168 18.06 -13.77 20.49
N SER A 169 17.99 -13.04 21.61
CA SER A 169 18.18 -13.63 22.95
C SER A 169 17.12 -14.66 23.29
N VAL A 170 15.94 -14.63 22.66
CA VAL A 170 14.89 -15.63 22.88
C VAL A 170 15.34 -17.05 22.54
N LEU A 171 16.24 -17.20 21.56
CA LEU A 171 16.82 -18.50 21.16
C LEU A 171 17.92 -18.94 22.13
N THR A 172 18.84 -18.04 22.45
CA THR A 172 20.03 -18.34 23.26
C THR A 172 19.74 -18.46 24.76
N THR A 173 18.56 -18.03 25.20
CA THR A 173 18.02 -18.28 26.54
C THR A 173 17.13 -19.52 26.62
N TYR A 174 16.94 -20.21 25.48
CA TYR A 174 15.99 -21.35 25.36
C TYR A 174 14.58 -21.02 25.85
N GLN A 175 14.10 -19.79 25.51
CA GLN A 175 12.73 -19.37 25.77
C GLN A 175 11.80 -19.69 24.60
N HIS A 176 12.30 -19.62 23.37
CA HIS A 176 11.53 -19.82 22.15
C HIS A 176 12.29 -20.61 21.09
N HIS A 177 11.56 -21.30 20.23
CA HIS A 177 12.07 -21.88 18.99
C HIS A 177 12.16 -20.83 17.88
N PHE A 178 12.94 -21.13 16.83
CA PHE A 178 13.15 -20.19 15.73
C PHE A 178 11.84 -19.79 15.05
N ILE A 179 10.88 -20.72 14.90
CA ILE A 179 9.58 -20.43 14.25
C ILE A 179 8.79 -19.32 14.96
N ASP A 180 9.02 -19.15 16.27
CA ASP A 180 8.34 -18.14 17.08
C ASP A 180 8.81 -16.70 16.73
N ILE A 181 10.01 -16.57 16.18
CA ILE A 181 10.57 -15.26 15.74
C ILE A 181 9.85 -14.73 14.52
N PRO A 182 9.84 -15.40 13.34
CA PRO A 182 9.15 -14.87 12.17
C PRO A 182 7.65 -14.70 12.39
N THR A 183 7.01 -15.58 13.15
CA THR A 183 5.59 -15.45 13.51
C THR A 183 5.36 -14.26 14.45
N GLY A 184 6.24 -14.04 15.42
CA GLY A 184 6.23 -12.85 16.29
C GLY A 184 6.51 -11.55 15.53
N LEU A 185 7.47 -11.55 14.61
CA LEU A 185 7.73 -10.41 13.72
C LEU A 185 6.52 -10.08 12.84
N ALA A 186 5.89 -11.09 12.25
CA ALA A 186 4.69 -10.92 11.43
C ALA A 186 3.52 -10.34 12.25
N ALA A 187 3.29 -10.88 13.45
CA ALA A 187 2.25 -10.38 14.35
C ALA A 187 2.55 -8.94 14.83
N GLY A 188 3.80 -8.62 15.18
CA GLY A 188 4.21 -7.25 15.54
C GLY A 188 4.05 -6.25 14.38
N CYS A 189 4.42 -6.64 13.16
CA CYS A 189 4.16 -5.85 11.96
C CYS A 189 2.66 -5.69 11.71
N PHE A 190 1.85 -6.71 11.93
CA PHE A 190 0.40 -6.61 11.81
C PHE A 190 -0.20 -5.63 12.83
N VAL A 191 0.26 -5.62 14.08
CA VAL A 191 -0.13 -4.61 15.08
C VAL A 191 0.16 -3.20 14.57
N LEU A 192 1.38 -2.97 14.03
CA LEU A 192 1.78 -1.66 13.49
C LEU A 192 1.03 -1.29 12.22
N LEU A 193 0.58 -2.26 11.42
CA LEU A 193 -0.26 -2.03 10.25
C LEU A 193 -1.68 -1.58 10.67
N VAL A 194 -2.30 -2.28 11.62
CA VAL A 194 -3.67 -1.98 12.09
C VAL A 194 -3.70 -0.71 12.94
N ARG A 195 -2.68 -0.51 13.76
CA ARG A 195 -2.53 0.67 14.65
C ARG A 195 -1.17 1.32 14.40
N PRO A 196 -1.02 2.10 13.32
CA PRO A 196 0.25 2.71 12.98
C PRO A 196 0.71 3.72 14.03
N MET A 197 2.02 3.93 14.10
CA MET A 197 2.62 4.95 14.98
C MET A 197 2.15 6.36 14.62
N ASP A 198 1.91 6.62 13.33
CA ASP A 198 1.38 7.86 12.78
C ASP A 198 0.15 7.58 11.92
N GLY A 199 -0.73 8.57 11.80
CA GLY A 199 -1.93 8.46 10.98
C GLY A 199 -3.12 7.80 11.70
N ALA A 200 -4.16 7.51 10.92
CA ALA A 200 -5.38 6.87 11.37
C ALA A 200 -5.21 5.34 11.42
N PRO A 201 -5.92 4.65 12.33
CA PRO A 201 -5.98 3.19 12.32
C PRO A 201 -6.64 2.71 11.03
N LEU A 202 -6.35 1.46 10.66
CA LEU A 202 -7.10 0.81 9.59
C LEU A 202 -8.59 0.73 9.99
N SER A 203 -9.44 1.22 9.12
CA SER A 203 -10.90 1.12 9.27
C SER A 203 -11.46 0.12 8.28
N PHE A 204 -12.40 -0.69 8.74
CA PHE A 204 -13.15 -1.60 7.91
C PHE A 204 -14.31 -0.84 7.26
N ALA A 205 -14.49 -1.04 5.96
CA ALA A 205 -15.64 -0.55 5.22
C ALA A 205 -16.22 -1.68 4.37
N ILE A 206 -17.52 -1.93 4.53
CA ILE A 206 -18.23 -2.89 3.68
C ILE A 206 -18.65 -2.13 2.42
N VAL A 207 -18.02 -2.45 1.29
CA VAL A 207 -18.32 -1.85 -0.01
C VAL A 207 -19.10 -2.86 -0.84
N ARG A 208 -20.31 -2.47 -1.25
CA ARG A 208 -21.20 -3.33 -2.05
C ARG A 208 -20.84 -3.32 -3.54
N GLU A 209 -19.64 -3.76 -3.88
CA GLU A 209 -19.17 -3.87 -5.26
C GLU A 209 -18.72 -5.31 -5.54
N ALA A 210 -19.46 -6.04 -6.36
CA ALA A 210 -19.22 -7.45 -6.62
C ALA A 210 -17.80 -7.75 -7.17
N ALA A 211 -17.24 -6.84 -7.97
CA ALA A 211 -15.89 -6.99 -8.51
C ALA A 211 -14.83 -7.11 -7.41
N ARG A 212 -14.97 -6.37 -6.31
CA ARG A 212 -14.04 -6.42 -5.17
C ARG A 212 -14.03 -7.79 -4.51
N TYR A 213 -15.20 -8.37 -4.29
CA TYR A 213 -15.32 -9.69 -3.65
C TYR A 213 -14.81 -10.82 -4.55
N LYS A 214 -14.93 -10.68 -5.89
CA LYS A 214 -14.31 -11.61 -6.83
C LYS A 214 -12.78 -11.64 -6.68
N TRP A 215 -12.13 -10.50 -6.62
CA TRP A 215 -10.68 -10.42 -6.41
C TRP A 215 -10.29 -10.84 -4.98
N ALA A 216 -11.08 -10.47 -3.98
CA ALA A 216 -10.87 -10.94 -2.61
C ALA A 216 -10.91 -12.47 -2.53
N ALA A 217 -11.89 -13.11 -3.17
CA ALA A 217 -12.02 -14.57 -3.21
C ALA A 217 -10.83 -15.25 -3.93
N LEU A 218 -10.34 -14.65 -5.04
CA LEU A 218 -9.16 -15.15 -5.73
C LEU A 218 -7.92 -15.13 -4.82
N TYR A 219 -7.63 -13.99 -4.18
CA TYR A 219 -6.48 -13.88 -3.28
C TYR A 219 -6.64 -14.75 -2.03
N LEU A 220 -7.85 -14.90 -1.51
CA LEU A 220 -8.13 -15.80 -0.40
C LEU A 220 -7.90 -17.27 -0.81
N GLY A 221 -8.31 -17.66 -2.00
CA GLY A 221 -8.03 -18.99 -2.58
C GLY A 221 -6.53 -19.26 -2.72
N LEU A 222 -5.76 -18.27 -3.19
CA LEU A 222 -4.29 -18.35 -3.26
C LEU A 222 -3.66 -18.44 -1.85
N ALA A 223 -4.23 -17.74 -0.86
CA ALA A 223 -3.78 -17.82 0.52
C ALA A 223 -3.99 -19.23 1.09
N PHE A 224 -5.17 -19.83 0.88
CA PHE A 224 -5.44 -21.20 1.32
C PHE A 224 -4.56 -22.22 0.61
N LEU A 225 -4.37 -22.08 -0.70
CA LEU A 225 -3.51 -22.97 -1.48
C LEU A 225 -2.07 -22.95 -0.99
N THR A 226 -1.51 -21.75 -0.74
CA THR A 226 -0.14 -21.60 -0.25
C THR A 226 0.02 -22.04 1.20
N LEU A 227 -1.00 -21.87 2.05
CA LEU A 227 -1.01 -22.40 3.40
C LEU A 227 -1.07 -23.93 3.41
N PHE A 228 -1.93 -24.52 2.57
CA PHE A 228 -1.99 -25.96 2.42
C PHE A 228 -0.64 -26.54 1.93
N ALA A 229 -0.03 -25.90 0.95
CA ALA A 229 1.31 -26.27 0.46
C ALA A 229 2.39 -26.13 1.56
N ALA A 230 2.30 -25.11 2.42
CA ALA A 230 3.20 -24.95 3.55
C ALA A 230 3.09 -26.12 4.53
N ILE A 231 1.86 -26.47 4.92
CA ILE A 231 1.61 -27.56 5.89
C ILE A 231 1.98 -28.92 5.31
N LEU A 232 1.57 -29.19 4.08
CA LEU A 232 1.87 -30.44 3.40
C LEU A 232 3.38 -30.59 3.15
N GLY A 233 4.03 -29.54 2.66
CA GLY A 233 5.47 -29.52 2.44
C GLY A 233 6.27 -29.71 3.72
N ALA A 234 5.82 -29.13 4.84
CA ALA A 234 6.45 -29.33 6.13
C ALA A 234 6.35 -30.79 6.63
N LYS A 235 5.25 -31.49 6.31
CA LYS A 235 5.08 -32.90 6.64
C LYS A 235 5.86 -33.86 5.73
N ILE A 236 5.92 -33.57 4.43
CA ILE A 236 6.50 -34.49 3.42
C ILE A 236 8.00 -34.23 3.22
N TRP A 237 8.42 -32.98 3.26
CA TRP A 237 9.77 -32.56 2.90
C TRP A 237 10.60 -32.14 4.09
N ASN A 238 10.34 -30.91 4.56
CA ASN A 238 10.97 -30.37 5.77
C ASN A 238 10.29 -29.07 6.22
N SER A 239 10.62 -28.63 7.43
CA SER A 239 10.03 -27.43 8.05
C SER A 239 10.29 -26.12 7.29
N TRP A 240 11.22 -26.06 6.34
CA TRP A 240 11.44 -24.88 5.51
C TRP A 240 10.24 -24.51 4.65
N ALA A 241 9.39 -25.51 4.31
CA ALA A 241 8.13 -25.25 3.59
C ALA A 241 7.20 -24.32 4.35
N LEU A 242 7.34 -24.20 5.68
CA LEU A 242 6.55 -23.25 6.51
C LEU A 242 6.74 -21.79 6.11
N TRP A 243 7.84 -21.43 5.40
CA TRP A 243 8.00 -20.09 4.85
C TRP A 243 6.93 -19.70 3.82
N LEU A 244 6.26 -20.67 3.19
CA LEU A 244 5.11 -20.42 2.34
C LEU A 244 3.91 -19.84 3.11
N SER A 245 3.87 -19.99 4.44
CA SER A 245 2.86 -19.31 5.28
C SER A 245 2.97 -17.79 5.23
N TRP A 246 4.17 -17.23 5.01
CA TRP A 246 4.33 -15.80 4.77
C TRP A 246 3.69 -15.36 3.45
N VAL A 247 3.82 -16.16 2.39
CA VAL A 247 3.13 -15.94 1.10
C VAL A 247 1.62 -15.98 1.31
N SER A 248 1.14 -16.98 2.06
CA SER A 248 -0.27 -17.11 2.42
C SER A 248 -0.79 -15.89 3.19
N LEU A 249 -0.10 -15.44 4.22
CA LEU A 249 -0.44 -14.24 4.99
C LEU A 249 -0.49 -13.00 4.09
N SER A 250 0.48 -12.86 3.19
CA SER A 250 0.53 -11.74 2.25
C SER A 250 -0.71 -11.71 1.35
N PHE A 251 -1.10 -12.85 0.76
CA PHE A 251 -2.32 -12.94 -0.05
C PHE A 251 -3.60 -12.75 0.78
N ALA A 252 -3.66 -13.27 2.00
CA ALA A 252 -4.80 -13.06 2.90
C ALA A 252 -5.00 -11.57 3.24
N LEU A 253 -3.92 -10.83 3.50
CA LEU A 253 -3.98 -9.38 3.72
C LEU A 253 -4.44 -8.62 2.48
N VAL A 254 -3.99 -9.02 1.29
CA VAL A 254 -4.47 -8.44 0.03
C VAL A 254 -5.96 -8.76 -0.17
N ALA A 255 -6.40 -9.98 0.11
CA ALA A 255 -7.82 -10.34 0.09
C ALA A 255 -8.66 -9.45 1.03
N CYS A 256 -8.19 -9.22 2.26
CA CYS A 256 -8.80 -8.26 3.19
C CYS A 256 -8.79 -6.83 2.64
N GLY A 257 -7.74 -6.44 1.91
CA GLY A 257 -7.66 -5.18 1.19
C GLY A 257 -8.81 -5.01 0.20
N TYR A 258 -9.04 -6.02 -0.63
CA TYR A 258 -10.15 -6.00 -1.59
C TYR A 258 -11.51 -6.06 -0.91
N ALA A 259 -11.69 -6.91 0.10
CA ALA A 259 -12.99 -7.09 0.75
C ALA A 259 -13.40 -5.91 1.63
N PHE A 260 -12.48 -5.36 2.46
CA PHE A 260 -12.86 -4.50 3.58
C PHE A 260 -11.97 -3.25 3.77
N LEU A 261 -10.65 -3.32 3.50
CA LEU A 261 -9.70 -2.29 3.90
C LEU A 261 -9.39 -1.27 2.80
N GLY A 262 -9.68 -1.60 1.55
CA GLY A 262 -9.29 -0.78 0.41
C GLY A 262 -7.76 -0.73 0.22
N ALA A 263 -7.28 0.28 -0.47
CA ALA A 263 -5.86 0.51 -0.72
C ALA A 263 -5.04 0.79 0.55
N ARG A 264 -5.71 1.06 1.68
CA ARG A 264 -5.06 1.33 2.98
C ARG A 264 -4.25 0.15 3.51
N VAL A 265 -4.54 -1.09 3.06
CA VAL A 265 -3.74 -2.28 3.42
C VAL A 265 -2.27 -2.15 3.02
N PHE A 266 -1.97 -1.38 1.97
CA PHE A 266 -0.61 -1.11 1.53
C PHE A 266 0.11 -0.05 2.37
N ALA A 267 -0.60 0.68 3.23
CA ALA A 267 -0.08 1.74 4.10
C ALA A 267 0.89 2.68 3.37
N LYS A 268 0.53 3.08 2.14
CA LYS A 268 1.29 4.02 1.33
C LYS A 268 1.00 5.44 1.81
N ASN A 269 2.04 6.19 2.14
CA ASN A 269 1.94 7.56 2.62
C ASN A 269 1.92 8.58 1.47
N GLU A 270 1.69 9.85 1.79
CA GLU A 270 1.67 10.97 0.84
C GLU A 270 3.00 11.12 0.07
N ARG A 271 4.11 10.66 0.64
CA ARG A 271 5.42 10.65 -0.03
C ARG A 271 5.61 9.45 -0.97
N GLY A 272 4.60 8.61 -1.15
CA GLY A 272 4.62 7.44 -2.00
C GLY A 272 5.42 6.25 -1.46
N LYS A 273 5.69 6.20 -0.15
CA LYS A 273 6.41 5.09 0.48
C LYS A 273 5.46 4.25 1.33
N HIS A 274 5.61 2.94 1.26
CA HIS A 274 4.91 2.03 2.16
C HIS A 274 5.51 2.08 3.56
N ALA A 275 4.68 1.92 4.58
CA ALA A 275 5.16 1.68 5.92
C ALA A 275 5.99 0.39 5.99
N ALA A 276 7.05 0.37 6.81
CA ALA A 276 7.95 -0.78 6.92
C ALA A 276 7.20 -2.08 7.27
N ALA A 277 6.22 -2.00 8.17
CA ALA A 277 5.37 -3.11 8.54
C ALA A 277 4.56 -3.68 7.36
N ALA A 278 3.94 -2.80 6.55
CA ALA A 278 3.23 -3.21 5.34
C ALA A 278 4.18 -3.86 4.32
N LYS A 279 5.38 -3.29 4.12
CA LYS A 279 6.40 -3.89 3.23
C LYS A 279 6.80 -5.29 3.70
N ALA A 280 7.05 -5.47 4.99
CA ALA A 280 7.43 -6.77 5.53
C ALA A 280 6.32 -7.81 5.32
N LEU A 281 5.08 -7.48 5.66
CA LEU A 281 3.95 -8.39 5.53
C LEU A 281 3.58 -8.70 4.07
N LEU A 282 3.60 -7.70 3.21
CA LEU A 282 3.16 -7.81 1.81
C LEU A 282 4.31 -8.10 0.84
N PHE A 283 5.54 -8.28 1.31
CA PHE A 283 6.72 -8.46 0.46
C PHE A 283 6.53 -9.53 -0.63
N PRO A 284 6.01 -10.74 -0.34
CA PRO A 284 5.77 -11.75 -1.38
C PRO A 284 4.81 -11.26 -2.47
N TYR A 285 3.71 -10.64 -2.10
CA TYR A 285 2.77 -10.05 -3.07
C TYR A 285 3.40 -8.91 -3.87
N LEU A 286 4.14 -8.01 -3.21
CA LEU A 286 4.78 -6.88 -3.88
C LEU A 286 5.83 -7.34 -4.91
N CYS A 287 6.53 -8.46 -4.64
CA CYS A 287 7.44 -9.08 -5.60
C CYS A 287 6.67 -9.61 -6.82
N VAL A 288 5.58 -10.34 -6.60
CA VAL A 288 4.72 -10.85 -7.69
C VAL A 288 4.13 -9.70 -8.50
N ALA A 289 3.63 -8.65 -7.87
CA ALA A 289 3.10 -7.48 -8.55
C ALA A 289 4.14 -6.78 -9.44
N ARG A 290 5.41 -6.66 -8.94
CA ARG A 290 6.52 -6.10 -9.73
C ARG A 290 6.89 -6.97 -10.93
N LEU A 291 6.95 -8.28 -10.74
CA LEU A 291 7.24 -9.24 -11.82
C LEU A 291 6.13 -9.20 -12.88
N ASN A 292 4.88 -9.23 -12.46
CA ASN A 292 3.71 -9.13 -13.34
C ASN A 292 3.74 -7.83 -14.15
N ALA A 293 3.92 -6.68 -13.50
CA ALA A 293 4.03 -5.39 -14.20
C ALA A 293 5.21 -5.37 -15.18
N SER A 294 6.35 -5.98 -14.81
CA SER A 294 7.52 -6.06 -15.67
C SER A 294 7.27 -6.92 -16.90
N PHE A 295 6.53 -8.01 -16.75
CA PHE A 295 6.13 -8.88 -17.86
C PHE A 295 5.23 -8.14 -18.86
N TRP A 296 4.18 -7.47 -18.38
CA TRP A 296 3.23 -6.75 -19.24
C TRP A 296 3.81 -5.51 -19.92
N LEU A 297 4.88 -4.92 -19.37
CA LEU A 297 5.54 -3.74 -19.92
C LEU A 297 6.71 -4.07 -20.86
N ARG A 298 7.03 -5.35 -21.08
CA ARG A 298 8.12 -5.74 -21.98
C ARG A 298 7.84 -5.28 -23.40
N GLY A 299 8.83 -4.58 -24.00
CA GLY A 299 8.76 -4.09 -25.38
C GLY A 299 7.71 -2.99 -25.64
N ARG A 300 7.15 -2.38 -24.58
CA ARG A 300 6.11 -1.35 -24.69
C ARG A 300 6.64 0.01 -24.26
N ARG A 301 6.06 1.07 -24.80
CA ARG A 301 6.27 2.41 -24.28
C ARG A 301 5.71 2.51 -22.87
N LEU A 302 6.54 3.03 -21.96
CA LEU A 302 6.18 3.12 -20.54
C LEU A 302 5.32 4.34 -20.22
N ALA A 303 5.44 5.41 -21.02
CA ALA A 303 4.61 6.61 -20.96
C ALA A 303 4.40 7.18 -22.36
N ASP A 304 3.21 7.70 -22.63
CA ASP A 304 2.84 8.36 -23.87
C ASP A 304 2.31 9.77 -23.59
N GLU A 305 2.64 10.73 -24.42
CA GLU A 305 2.14 12.10 -24.34
C GLU A 305 0.71 12.15 -24.86
N ILE A 306 -0.19 12.60 -24.02
CA ILE A 306 -1.62 12.73 -24.36
C ILE A 306 -1.93 14.14 -24.84
N LEU A 307 -1.42 15.13 -24.13
CA LEU A 307 -1.46 16.55 -24.44
C LEU A 307 -0.08 17.14 -24.23
N PRO A 308 0.25 18.31 -24.81
CA PRO A 308 1.56 18.93 -24.64
C PRO A 308 1.99 19.02 -23.16
N GLY A 309 3.06 18.32 -22.81
CA GLY A 309 3.58 18.25 -21.44
C GLY A 309 2.80 17.34 -20.46
N LEU A 310 1.67 16.76 -20.86
CA LEU A 310 0.87 15.85 -20.03
C LEU A 310 0.93 14.41 -20.55
N TYR A 311 1.41 13.51 -19.70
CA TYR A 311 1.71 12.11 -20.02
C TYR A 311 0.85 11.13 -19.23
N LEU A 312 0.54 9.99 -19.85
CA LEU A 312 -0.09 8.84 -19.22
C LEU A 312 0.86 7.65 -19.29
N GLY A 313 1.13 7.01 -18.14
CA GLY A 313 2.11 5.94 -18.15
C GLY A 313 2.20 5.06 -16.92
N SER A 314 3.31 4.30 -16.89
CA SER A 314 3.67 3.44 -15.75
C SER A 314 4.44 4.23 -14.70
N VAL A 315 4.23 3.85 -13.43
CA VAL A 315 4.98 4.38 -12.27
C VAL A 315 6.50 4.18 -12.42
N LYS A 316 6.95 3.23 -13.25
CA LYS A 316 8.39 3.01 -13.52
C LYS A 316 9.09 4.21 -14.15
N GLU A 317 8.35 5.02 -14.91
CA GLU A 317 8.90 6.23 -15.54
C GLU A 317 8.80 7.49 -14.66
N ALA A 318 8.12 7.40 -13.52
CA ALA A 318 7.80 8.56 -12.68
C ALA A 318 9.02 9.43 -12.31
N GLY A 319 10.22 8.83 -12.21
CA GLY A 319 11.44 9.57 -11.90
C GLY A 319 11.95 10.51 -12.99
N LYS A 320 11.40 10.45 -14.21
CA LYS A 320 11.78 11.27 -15.36
C LYS A 320 10.89 12.50 -15.54
N PHE A 321 9.92 12.72 -14.66
CA PHE A 321 8.90 13.77 -14.76
C PHE A 321 9.02 14.76 -13.61
N ASP A 322 8.70 16.02 -13.87
CA ASP A 322 8.75 17.09 -12.87
C ASP A 322 7.62 16.95 -11.84
N ALA A 323 6.43 16.60 -12.31
CA ALA A 323 5.28 16.34 -11.45
C ALA A 323 4.63 15.00 -11.78
N VAL A 324 4.17 14.29 -10.74
CA VAL A 324 3.61 12.95 -10.86
C VAL A 324 2.37 12.80 -9.99
N LEU A 325 1.27 12.34 -10.61
CA LEU A 325 0.11 11.79 -9.91
C LEU A 325 0.16 10.26 -9.97
N ASP A 326 0.42 9.63 -8.83
CA ASP A 326 0.57 8.17 -8.73
C ASP A 326 -0.68 7.52 -8.16
N CYS A 327 -1.38 6.77 -9.01
CA CYS A 327 -2.60 6.05 -8.68
C CYS A 327 -2.37 4.59 -8.23
N ALA A 328 -1.11 4.12 -8.14
CA ALA A 328 -0.81 2.74 -7.76
C ALA A 328 -0.69 2.59 -6.24
N ALA A 329 -1.43 1.66 -5.64
CA ALA A 329 -1.31 1.35 -4.23
C ALA A 329 -0.10 0.45 -3.93
N GLU A 330 0.20 -0.50 -4.83
CA GLU A 330 1.17 -1.59 -4.66
C GLU A 330 2.62 -1.22 -5.03
N PHE A 331 2.87 -0.01 -5.56
CA PHE A 331 4.22 0.44 -5.93
C PHE A 331 4.64 1.64 -5.10
N GLU A 332 5.91 1.70 -4.74
CA GLU A 332 6.51 2.88 -4.13
C GLU A 332 6.93 3.89 -5.20
N ARG A 333 6.95 5.16 -4.82
CA ARG A 333 7.47 6.25 -5.63
C ARG A 333 8.92 5.97 -6.04
N PRO A 334 9.25 5.96 -7.34
CA PRO A 334 10.63 6.06 -7.81
C PRO A 334 11.24 7.41 -7.41
N GLY A 335 12.56 7.49 -7.31
CA GLY A 335 13.25 8.77 -7.12
C GLY A 335 13.10 9.69 -8.33
N GLY A 336 13.34 11.00 -8.17
CA GLY A 336 13.51 11.95 -9.25
C GLY A 336 12.41 13.01 -9.41
N ALA A 337 11.13 12.70 -9.28
CA ALA A 337 10.07 13.70 -9.43
C ALA A 337 10.15 14.81 -8.36
N GLN A 338 10.03 16.08 -8.73
CA GLN A 338 10.08 17.22 -7.81
C GLN A 338 8.75 17.36 -7.04
N ILE A 339 7.62 17.31 -7.77
CA ILE A 339 6.28 17.41 -7.22
C ILE A 339 5.64 16.01 -7.32
N TYR A 340 5.09 15.52 -6.23
CA TYR A 340 4.49 14.18 -6.19
C TYR A 340 3.20 14.17 -5.39
N ALA A 341 2.16 13.61 -5.99
CA ALA A 341 0.88 13.34 -5.37
C ALA A 341 0.58 11.84 -5.38
N SER A 342 0.14 11.31 -4.23
CA SER A 342 -0.18 9.91 -4.06
C SER A 342 -1.68 9.73 -3.91
N LEU A 343 -2.29 9.00 -4.84
CA LEU A 343 -3.70 8.61 -4.82
C LEU A 343 -3.82 7.08 -4.94
N PRO A 344 -3.49 6.33 -3.88
CA PRO A 344 -3.41 4.88 -3.95
C PRO A 344 -4.79 4.25 -4.17
N MET A 345 -4.96 3.55 -5.28
CA MET A 345 -6.15 2.81 -5.66
C MET A 345 -5.83 1.32 -5.82
N LEU A 346 -6.81 0.45 -5.51
CA LEU A 346 -6.70 -0.99 -5.78
C LEU A 346 -6.65 -1.26 -7.28
N ASP A 347 -5.84 -2.24 -7.68
CA ASP A 347 -5.80 -2.67 -9.09
C ASP A 347 -7.07 -3.44 -9.48
N MET A 348 -7.38 -3.47 -10.77
CA MET A 348 -8.53 -4.21 -11.34
C MET A 348 -9.91 -3.81 -10.77
N ILE A 349 -9.99 -2.71 -10.02
CA ILE A 349 -11.23 -2.14 -9.51
C ILE A 349 -11.50 -0.81 -10.19
N THR A 350 -12.76 -0.59 -10.57
CA THR A 350 -13.18 0.69 -11.14
C THR A 350 -13.15 1.77 -10.05
N PRO A 351 -12.41 2.89 -10.23
CA PRO A 351 -12.36 3.94 -9.22
C PRO A 351 -13.74 4.50 -8.86
N GLY A 352 -13.93 4.80 -7.58
CA GLY A 352 -15.14 5.42 -7.06
C GLY A 352 -15.32 6.88 -7.52
N ALA A 353 -16.50 7.45 -7.32
CA ALA A 353 -16.76 8.84 -7.66
C ALA A 353 -15.83 9.80 -6.91
N ASP A 354 -15.65 9.59 -5.61
CA ASP A 354 -14.77 10.41 -4.77
C ASP A 354 -13.29 10.29 -5.19
N GLU A 355 -12.84 9.07 -5.53
CA GLU A 355 -11.47 8.85 -6.03
C GLU A 355 -11.23 9.54 -7.38
N LEU A 356 -12.22 9.49 -8.28
CA LEU A 356 -12.16 10.16 -9.59
C LEU A 356 -12.15 11.68 -9.44
N ARG A 357 -13.04 12.22 -8.58
CA ARG A 357 -13.12 13.65 -8.33
C ARG A 357 -11.82 14.16 -7.71
N HIS A 358 -11.38 13.56 -6.62
CA HIS A 358 -10.13 13.93 -5.97
C HIS A 358 -8.92 13.78 -6.89
N GLY A 359 -8.88 12.72 -7.72
CA GLY A 359 -7.83 12.52 -8.71
C GLY A 359 -7.81 13.59 -9.80
N ALA A 360 -8.99 13.99 -10.29
CA ALA A 360 -9.12 15.05 -11.28
C ALA A 360 -8.72 16.43 -10.70
N ASP A 361 -9.15 16.73 -9.47
CA ASP A 361 -8.81 17.99 -8.77
C ASP A 361 -7.30 18.07 -8.51
N GLU A 362 -6.68 16.98 -8.09
CA GLU A 362 -5.24 16.92 -7.83
C GLU A 362 -4.42 17.02 -9.13
N LEU A 363 -4.90 16.39 -10.21
CA LEU A 363 -4.27 16.54 -11.53
C LEU A 363 -4.35 17.99 -12.02
N GLU A 364 -5.49 18.65 -11.88
CA GLU A 364 -5.67 20.06 -12.21
C GLU A 364 -4.68 20.94 -11.45
N ARG A 365 -4.51 20.69 -10.15
CA ARG A 365 -3.52 21.38 -9.31
C ARG A 365 -2.10 21.19 -9.85
N LEU A 366 -1.73 19.94 -10.19
CA LEU A 366 -0.40 19.62 -10.72
C LEU A 366 -0.15 20.27 -12.10
N VAL A 367 -1.13 20.24 -12.99
CA VAL A 367 -1.06 20.88 -14.32
C VAL A 367 -0.85 22.38 -14.17
N LYS A 368 -1.67 23.06 -13.35
CA LYS A 368 -1.55 24.50 -13.11
C LYS A 368 -0.19 24.89 -12.52
N THR A 369 0.28 24.15 -11.53
CA THR A 369 1.54 24.48 -10.83
C THR A 369 2.78 24.16 -11.64
N THR A 370 2.73 23.16 -12.54
CA THR A 370 3.91 22.68 -13.26
C THR A 370 4.00 23.25 -14.65
N LEU A 371 2.90 23.29 -15.41
CA LEU A 371 2.88 23.72 -16.81
C LEU A 371 2.60 25.23 -16.99
N GLY A 372 2.33 25.96 -15.91
CA GLY A 372 2.30 27.44 -15.92
C GLY A 372 1.07 28.07 -16.56
N GLY A 373 -0.01 27.32 -16.76
CA GLY A 373 -1.28 27.85 -17.28
C GLY A 373 -2.16 26.73 -17.84
N GLY A 374 -3.09 26.23 -17.03
CA GLY A 374 -4.10 25.28 -17.49
C GLY A 374 -4.92 25.81 -18.68
N GLU A 375 -5.02 27.12 -18.86
CA GLU A 375 -5.78 27.76 -19.94
C GLU A 375 -5.25 27.40 -21.35
N ASN A 376 -3.94 27.41 -21.57
CA ASN A 376 -3.33 27.03 -22.86
C ASN A 376 -3.55 25.54 -23.16
N LEU A 377 -3.48 24.69 -22.13
CA LEU A 377 -3.72 23.26 -22.27
C LEU A 377 -5.21 22.98 -22.50
N LEU A 378 -6.11 23.66 -21.78
CA LEU A 378 -7.55 23.56 -21.94
C LEU A 378 -8.02 24.12 -23.31
N GLN A 379 -7.39 25.20 -23.82
CA GLN A 379 -7.61 25.68 -25.21
C GLN A 379 -7.16 24.64 -26.24
N SER A 380 -6.05 23.96 -26.02
CA SER A 380 -5.61 22.84 -26.86
C SER A 380 -6.61 21.69 -26.85
N VAL A 381 -7.18 21.38 -25.67
CA VAL A 381 -8.25 20.38 -25.52
C VAL A 381 -9.51 20.80 -26.27
N ALA A 382 -9.93 22.06 -26.13
CA ALA A 382 -11.12 22.59 -26.82
C ALA A 382 -10.97 22.57 -28.36
N LYS A 383 -9.79 22.91 -28.86
CA LYS A 383 -9.46 22.82 -30.30
C LYS A 383 -9.48 21.37 -30.80
N LEU A 384 -8.99 20.43 -30.03
CA LEU A 384 -9.08 19.00 -30.36
C LEU A 384 -10.53 18.52 -30.39
N GLY A 385 -11.37 18.91 -29.43
CA GLY A 385 -12.80 18.57 -29.41
C GLY A 385 -13.56 19.11 -30.63
N SER A 386 -13.28 20.35 -31.05
CA SER A 386 -13.90 20.92 -32.28
C SER A 386 -13.49 20.18 -33.56
N ASN A 387 -12.25 19.70 -33.65
CA ASN A 387 -11.77 18.94 -34.81
C ASN A 387 -12.43 17.52 -34.84
N PHE A 388 -12.55 16.84 -33.73
CA PHE A 388 -13.26 15.54 -33.64
C PHE A 388 -14.73 15.67 -34.02
N SER A 389 -15.40 16.73 -33.57
CA SER A 389 -16.80 17.00 -33.92
C SER A 389 -16.97 17.33 -35.39
N ALA A 390 -16.01 18.03 -36.03
CA ALA A 390 -16.00 18.33 -37.45
C ALA A 390 -15.78 17.07 -38.30
N GLU A 391 -14.85 16.20 -37.92
CA GLU A 391 -14.62 14.92 -38.59
C GLU A 391 -15.80 13.99 -38.50
N ALA A 392 -16.40 13.87 -37.31
CA ALA A 392 -17.61 13.04 -37.08
C ALA A 392 -18.79 13.54 -37.94
N ASN A 393 -18.99 14.85 -38.05
CA ASN A 393 -19.99 15.45 -38.94
C ASN A 393 -19.64 15.27 -40.45
N GLY A 394 -18.37 15.29 -40.80
CA GLY A 394 -17.87 14.98 -42.16
C GLY A 394 -18.21 13.54 -42.58
N TYR A 395 -17.94 12.55 -41.69
CA TYR A 395 -18.28 11.13 -41.93
C TYR A 395 -19.80 10.88 -42.00
N ALA A 396 -20.60 11.61 -41.20
CA ALA A 396 -22.07 11.51 -41.24
C ALA A 396 -22.61 12.10 -42.58
N ASN A 397 -22.03 13.23 -43.07
CA ASN A 397 -22.39 13.81 -44.35
C ASN A 397 -21.92 12.96 -45.53
N GLU A 398 -20.75 12.34 -45.49
CA GLU A 398 -20.31 11.39 -46.54
C GLU A 398 -21.18 10.13 -46.63
N ARG A 399 -21.67 9.59 -45.48
CA ARG A 399 -22.62 8.49 -45.52
C ARG A 399 -23.97 8.90 -46.11
N ASN A 400 -24.46 10.08 -45.79
CA ASN A 400 -25.69 10.60 -46.39
C ASN A 400 -25.50 10.92 -47.90
N LEU A 401 -24.35 11.42 -48.32
CA LEU A 401 -24.03 11.67 -49.75
C LEU A 401 -23.86 10.34 -50.51
N LYS A 402 -23.34 9.27 -49.92
CA LYS A 402 -23.27 7.93 -50.58
C LYS A 402 -24.67 7.32 -50.74
N PHE A 403 -25.60 7.58 -49.85
CA PHE A 403 -27.01 7.12 -49.98
C PHE A 403 -27.74 7.89 -51.10
N HIS A 404 -27.42 9.16 -51.36
CA HIS A 404 -28.00 9.95 -52.45
C HIS A 404 -27.32 9.79 -53.81
N ARG A 405 -26.03 9.31 -53.83
CA ARG A 405 -25.29 9.07 -55.10
C ARG A 405 -25.62 7.74 -55.79
N GLN A 406 -26.35 6.84 -55.16
CA GLN A 406 -26.88 5.66 -55.87
C GLN A 406 -28.13 5.93 -56.69
N ALA A 407 -28.67 7.17 -56.74
CA ALA A 407 -29.88 7.54 -57.45
C ALA A 407 -29.67 8.57 -58.56
N GLY A 408 -28.48 8.84 -59.06
CA GLY A 408 -28.32 9.86 -60.11
C GLY A 408 -27.02 9.80 -60.91
N SER A 409 -27.16 9.49 -62.16
CA SER A 409 -26.23 9.38 -63.30
C SER A 409 -25.21 10.53 -63.48
N ARG A 410 -24.02 10.16 -63.97
CA ARG A 410 -23.05 10.80 -64.85
C ARG A 410 -23.18 12.30 -65.14
N ALA A 411 -22.13 13.07 -64.82
CA ALA A 411 -21.56 14.10 -65.70
C ALA A 411 -20.13 14.50 -65.27
N ASN A 412 -19.23 14.58 -66.23
CA ASN A 412 -17.85 15.06 -66.17
C ASN A 412 -17.77 16.52 -65.76
N LEU A 413 -16.72 16.91 -65.04
CA LEU A 413 -15.88 18.06 -65.44
C LEU A 413 -14.56 18.13 -64.59
N GLN A 414 -13.45 18.20 -65.34
CA GLN A 414 -12.13 18.58 -64.85
C GLN A 414 -12.12 20.07 -64.46
N THR A 415 -11.50 20.43 -63.36
CA THR A 415 -10.83 21.72 -63.21
C THR A 415 -9.59 21.58 -62.29
N ARG A 416 -8.45 21.86 -62.90
CA ARG A 416 -7.18 22.14 -62.22
C ARG A 416 -7.30 23.48 -61.48
N GLY A 417 -6.89 23.51 -60.22
CA GLY A 417 -6.70 24.74 -59.47
C GLY A 417 -5.30 24.74 -58.84
N THR A 418 -4.46 25.64 -59.25
CA THR A 418 -3.10 25.90 -58.77
C THR A 418 -3.14 26.47 -57.35
N ALA A 419 -2.38 25.86 -56.44
CA ALA A 419 -2.23 26.36 -55.07
C ALA A 419 -1.23 27.52 -55.02
N ASN A 420 -1.63 28.59 -54.35
CA ASN A 420 -0.96 29.87 -54.19
C ASN A 420 0.18 29.78 -53.16
N GLU A 421 1.42 30.17 -53.55
CA GLU A 421 2.62 30.14 -52.69
C GLU A 421 2.61 31.17 -51.53
N GLY A 422 1.64 32.06 -51.49
CA GLY A 422 1.54 33.10 -50.48
C GLY A 422 1.08 32.62 -49.07
N GLU A 423 0.41 31.47 -48.96
CA GLU A 423 -0.10 30.96 -47.66
C GLU A 423 0.97 30.19 -46.84
N LYS A 424 2.06 29.75 -47.48
CA LYS A 424 3.14 29.04 -46.77
C LYS A 424 4.06 29.95 -45.96
N GLN A 425 4.18 31.21 -46.31
CA GLN A 425 5.03 32.16 -45.58
C GLN A 425 4.37 32.80 -44.37
N THR A 426 3.04 32.86 -44.32
CA THR A 426 2.29 33.37 -43.16
C THR A 426 2.19 32.34 -42.03
N LEU A 427 2.25 31.04 -42.35
CA LEU A 427 2.26 29.96 -41.39
C LEU A 427 3.64 29.72 -40.74
N ALA A 428 4.74 30.11 -41.42
CA ALA A 428 6.09 29.99 -40.87
C ALA A 428 6.38 31.09 -39.82
N ASN A 429 5.93 32.32 -40.07
CA ASN A 429 6.18 33.46 -39.16
C ASN A 429 5.28 33.49 -37.92
N SER A 430 4.16 32.75 -37.92
CA SER A 430 3.31 32.59 -36.72
C SER A 430 3.83 31.50 -35.75
N ASN A 431 4.77 30.66 -36.21
CA ASN A 431 5.37 29.62 -35.36
C ASN A 431 6.63 30.06 -34.59
N GLU A 432 7.23 31.19 -34.95
CA GLU A 432 8.44 31.72 -34.26
C GLU A 432 8.12 32.59 -33.03
N GLN A 433 6.88 33.02 -32.82
CA GLN A 433 6.46 33.79 -31.65
C GLN A 433 5.62 32.97 -30.63
N ALA A 434 5.47 31.67 -30.84
CA ALA A 434 4.80 30.77 -29.93
C ALA A 434 5.82 29.94 -29.17
N ALA A 435 6.00 30.32 -27.92
CA ALA A 435 6.47 29.44 -26.85
C ALA A 435 7.99 29.45 -26.56
N GLU A 436 8.37 30.13 -25.55
CA GLU A 436 9.14 29.43 -24.49
C GLU A 436 8.35 28.16 -24.11
N VAL A 437 8.66 27.07 -24.77
CA VAL A 437 8.10 25.77 -24.49
C VAL A 437 8.55 25.45 -23.07
N ASN A 438 7.64 25.56 -22.11
CA ASN A 438 7.87 25.11 -20.77
C ASN A 438 8.20 23.61 -20.84
N ASP A 439 9.48 23.25 -20.75
CA ASP A 439 10.00 21.87 -20.91
C ASP A 439 9.58 20.93 -19.78
N LYS A 440 8.71 21.42 -18.88
CA LYS A 440 8.20 20.68 -17.74
C LYS A 440 7.15 19.65 -18.13
N LYS A 441 7.19 18.50 -17.46
CA LYS A 441 6.38 17.32 -17.78
C LYS A 441 5.62 16.82 -16.56
N VAL A 442 4.32 16.54 -16.75
CA VAL A 442 3.41 15.96 -15.75
C VAL A 442 3.06 14.55 -16.17
N LEU A 443 3.19 13.59 -15.27
CA LEU A 443 2.81 12.20 -15.49
C LEU A 443 1.64 11.80 -14.59
N VAL A 444 0.60 11.22 -15.19
CA VAL A 444 -0.43 10.46 -14.47
C VAL A 444 -0.11 8.98 -14.62
N CYS A 445 0.13 8.27 -13.52
CA CYS A 445 0.60 6.91 -13.60
C CYS A 445 -0.13 5.94 -12.65
N CYS A 446 -0.09 4.67 -13.03
CA CYS A 446 -0.39 3.53 -12.17
C CYS A 446 0.63 2.42 -12.47
N ALA A 447 0.38 1.16 -12.13
CA ALA A 447 1.28 0.05 -12.42
C ALA A 447 1.68 0.00 -13.90
N LEU A 448 0.69 -0.02 -14.80
CA LEU A 448 0.86 -0.16 -16.25
C LEU A 448 0.50 1.11 -17.04
N GLY A 449 -0.26 2.02 -16.46
CA GLY A 449 -0.78 3.20 -17.15
C GLY A 449 -1.99 2.91 -18.07
N TYR A 450 -2.77 1.85 -17.79
CA TYR A 450 -3.87 1.43 -18.67
C TYR A 450 -5.27 1.63 -18.08
N GLY A 451 -5.43 1.50 -16.75
CA GLY A 451 -6.75 1.51 -16.08
C GLY A 451 -6.91 2.68 -15.13
N ARG A 452 -6.37 2.58 -13.90
CA ARG A 452 -6.56 3.56 -12.81
C ARG A 452 -6.16 4.99 -13.22
N SER A 453 -4.95 5.17 -13.73
CA SER A 453 -4.46 6.47 -14.20
C SER A 453 -5.22 6.98 -15.43
N ALA A 454 -5.58 6.08 -16.35
CA ALA A 454 -6.40 6.43 -17.50
C ALA A 454 -7.81 6.89 -17.07
N SER A 455 -8.40 6.27 -16.05
CA SER A 455 -9.70 6.67 -15.50
C SER A 455 -9.67 8.07 -14.87
N VAL A 456 -8.60 8.40 -14.15
CA VAL A 456 -8.39 9.73 -13.56
C VAL A 456 -8.18 10.79 -14.64
N LEU A 457 -7.33 10.51 -15.63
CA LEU A 457 -7.09 11.43 -16.73
C LEU A 457 -8.36 11.65 -17.57
N LEU A 458 -9.14 10.58 -17.80
CA LEU A 458 -10.44 10.67 -18.48
C LEU A 458 -11.42 11.56 -17.68
N ALA A 459 -11.48 11.41 -16.36
CA ALA A 459 -12.31 12.27 -15.50
C ALA A 459 -11.85 13.74 -15.59
N TRP A 460 -10.56 14.00 -15.57
CA TRP A 460 -10.01 15.36 -15.71
C TRP A 460 -10.34 15.99 -17.08
N LEU A 461 -10.20 15.23 -18.18
CA LEU A 461 -10.54 15.70 -19.52
C LEU A 461 -12.02 16.08 -19.67
N VAL A 462 -12.91 15.34 -19.00
CA VAL A 462 -14.35 15.62 -19.05
C VAL A 462 -14.76 16.76 -18.10
N ILE A 463 -14.23 16.79 -16.88
CA ILE A 463 -14.61 17.75 -15.84
C ILE A 463 -13.98 19.12 -16.12
N TYR A 464 -12.68 19.18 -16.38
CA TYR A 464 -11.92 20.40 -16.57
C TYR A 464 -11.67 20.74 -18.03
N GLY A 465 -11.42 19.70 -18.88
CA GLY A 465 -11.21 19.87 -20.31
C GLY A 465 -12.49 20.14 -21.10
N GLY A 466 -13.66 19.86 -20.52
CA GLY A 466 -14.96 20.09 -21.18
C GLY A 466 -15.30 19.14 -22.31
N LEU A 467 -14.48 18.11 -22.58
CA LEU A 467 -14.74 17.10 -23.62
C LEU A 467 -15.93 16.21 -23.25
N GLY A 468 -16.62 15.67 -24.26
CA GLY A 468 -17.51 14.55 -24.09
C GLY A 468 -16.76 13.30 -23.65
N PHE A 469 -17.44 12.38 -22.98
CA PHE A 469 -16.81 11.14 -22.48
C PHE A 469 -16.16 10.34 -23.63
N ASP A 470 -16.87 10.19 -24.77
CA ASP A 470 -16.36 9.43 -25.91
C ASP A 470 -15.19 10.11 -26.58
N GLU A 471 -15.26 11.43 -26.79
CA GLU A 471 -14.17 12.24 -27.34
C GLU A 471 -12.89 12.11 -26.48
N ALA A 472 -13.04 12.22 -25.15
CA ALA A 472 -11.92 12.07 -24.22
C ALA A 472 -11.34 10.63 -24.25
N LEU A 473 -12.19 9.62 -24.35
CA LEU A 473 -11.77 8.23 -24.42
C LEU A 473 -11.05 7.93 -25.75
N ASP A 474 -11.54 8.46 -26.86
CA ASP A 474 -10.95 8.28 -28.18
C ASP A 474 -9.59 9.03 -28.27
N LEU A 475 -9.48 10.20 -27.66
CA LEU A 475 -8.20 10.88 -27.51
C LEU A 475 -7.18 10.00 -26.76
N LEU A 476 -7.56 9.41 -25.63
CA LEU A 476 -6.66 8.52 -24.90
C LEU A 476 -6.25 7.29 -25.72
N LYS A 477 -7.19 6.67 -26.43
CA LYS A 477 -6.94 5.49 -27.28
C LYS A 477 -6.09 5.82 -28.50
N SER A 478 -6.21 7.02 -29.08
CA SER A 478 -5.40 7.45 -30.21
C SER A 478 -3.92 7.66 -29.83
N ARG A 479 -3.65 8.00 -28.58
CA ARG A 479 -2.30 8.31 -28.09
C ARG A 479 -1.65 7.13 -27.36
N ARG A 480 -2.43 6.21 -26.80
CA ARG A 480 -1.91 5.07 -26.06
C ARG A 480 -2.54 3.76 -26.53
N GLU A 481 -1.72 2.80 -26.92
CA GLU A 481 -2.09 1.52 -27.53
C GLU A 481 -3.12 0.72 -26.69
N LYS A 482 -2.99 0.78 -25.35
CA LYS A 482 -3.88 0.04 -24.44
C LYS A 482 -4.50 0.97 -23.40
N ILE A 483 -5.82 1.07 -23.45
CA ILE A 483 -6.65 1.73 -22.43
C ILE A 483 -7.70 0.73 -21.98
N ALA A 484 -7.73 0.46 -20.68
CA ALA A 484 -8.62 -0.49 -20.04
C ALA A 484 -9.50 0.24 -19.02
N VAL A 485 -10.59 0.86 -19.48
CA VAL A 485 -11.57 1.54 -18.65
C VAL A 485 -12.90 0.79 -18.67
N ALA A 486 -13.55 0.69 -17.51
CA ALA A 486 -14.83 0.02 -17.39
C ALA A 486 -15.97 0.84 -17.98
N SER A 487 -16.98 0.19 -18.58
CA SER A 487 -18.17 0.86 -19.13
C SER A 487 -18.94 1.68 -18.08
N SER A 488 -18.95 1.25 -16.83
CA SER A 488 -19.59 1.95 -15.70
C SER A 488 -18.96 3.32 -15.37
N LEU A 489 -17.77 3.62 -15.88
CA LEU A 489 -17.11 4.93 -15.71
C LEU A 489 -17.85 6.04 -16.45
N ARG A 490 -18.51 5.76 -17.57
CA ARG A 490 -19.25 6.76 -18.35
C ARG A 490 -20.25 7.49 -17.48
N GLU A 491 -21.20 6.75 -16.90
CA GLU A 491 -22.26 7.33 -16.06
C GLU A 491 -21.66 8.10 -14.87
N ARG A 492 -20.66 7.52 -14.23
CA ARG A 492 -19.99 8.08 -13.04
C ARG A 492 -19.30 9.40 -13.36
N ILE A 493 -18.50 9.47 -14.42
CA ILE A 493 -17.76 10.69 -14.84
C ILE A 493 -18.73 11.76 -15.36
N THR A 494 -19.75 11.39 -16.15
CA THR A 494 -20.74 12.35 -16.67
C THR A 494 -21.53 13.01 -15.53
N ARG A 495 -21.88 12.24 -14.48
CA ARG A 495 -22.52 12.78 -13.28
C ARG A 495 -21.61 13.77 -12.56
N LEU A 496 -20.35 13.41 -12.32
CA LEU A 496 -19.37 14.29 -11.68
C LEU A 496 -19.17 15.61 -12.45
N ALA A 497 -19.13 15.55 -13.78
CA ALA A 497 -19.01 16.74 -14.62
C ALA A 497 -20.26 17.63 -14.54
N ALA A 498 -21.45 17.04 -14.48
CA ALA A 498 -22.69 17.80 -14.31
C ALA A 498 -22.73 18.53 -12.96
N GLU A 499 -22.35 17.84 -11.88
CA GLU A 499 -22.23 18.41 -10.52
C GLU A 499 -21.21 19.56 -10.47
N ALA A 500 -20.06 19.40 -11.12
CA ALA A 500 -19.02 20.43 -11.18
C ALA A 500 -19.52 21.70 -11.90
N ARG A 501 -20.27 21.55 -13.00
CA ARG A 501 -20.86 22.69 -13.75
C ARG A 501 -21.94 23.45 -12.96
N VAL A 502 -22.69 22.76 -12.10
CA VAL A 502 -23.67 23.39 -11.23
C VAL A 502 -22.99 24.24 -10.16
N ASN A 503 -21.97 23.70 -9.52
CA ASN A 503 -21.22 24.39 -8.47
C ASN A 503 -20.48 25.63 -9.00
N SER A 504 -19.87 25.55 -10.20
CA SER A 504 -19.19 26.70 -10.83
C SER A 504 -20.10 27.84 -11.29
N LYS A 505 -21.44 27.63 -11.37
CA LYS A 505 -22.43 28.67 -11.65
C LYS A 505 -23.00 29.30 -10.39
N ALA A 506 -22.74 28.69 -9.22
CA ALA A 506 -23.25 29.16 -7.92
C ALA A 506 -22.23 30.03 -7.17
N GLU A 507 -20.96 30.02 -7.59
CA GLU A 507 -19.89 30.91 -7.18
C GLU A 507 -19.77 32.10 -8.16
#